data_1138a6a42fce4a23698f45de773dbfce
#
_entry.id   1138a6a42fce4a23698f45de773dbfce
#
_cell.length_a   1.000
_cell.length_b   1.000
_cell.length_c   1.000
_cell.angle_alpha   90.00
_cell.angle_beta   90.00
_cell.angle_gamma   90.00
#
_symmetry.space_group_name_H-M   'P 1'
#
loop_
_entity.id
_entity.type
_entity.pdbx_description
1 polymer ?
#
loop_
_entity_poly.entity_id
_entity_poly.type
_entity_poly.pdbx_seq_one_letter_code
_entity_poly.pdbx_strand_id
1 'polypeptide(L)'
;NASFLALPIFIAASNTNESFALLEFIGIGIWASALIFESVADFQKLLFLRNMKKAKKYNQVCNIGLWKYCRHPNYFAEWMVWNGIIIMAIPSFLNLGALEISFLNSELSTILWGFVGFGMLYASRMMYVTLVYTTGAVPSEHFSALKREGYKDYQRSTNRFFPGPKKVN
;
A
#
# COMPACT_ATOMS: atom_id res chain seq x y z
N ASN A 1 12.03 12.28 -2.16
CA ASN A 1 10.87 11.36 -2.30
C ASN A 1 10.22 11.00 -0.94
N ALA A 2 11.00 10.87 0.16
CA ALA A 2 10.46 10.55 1.49
C ALA A 2 9.50 11.63 2.02
N SER A 3 9.74 12.90 1.71
CA SER A 3 8.91 14.02 2.17
C SER A 3 7.45 13.93 1.72
N PHE A 4 7.20 13.45 0.49
CA PHE A 4 5.83 13.26 0.00
C PHE A 4 5.10 12.11 0.71
N LEU A 5 5.81 11.08 1.13
CA LEU A 5 5.20 9.98 1.91
C LEU A 5 4.85 10.42 3.32
N ALA A 6 5.62 11.32 3.91
CA ALA A 6 5.33 11.86 5.24
C ALA A 6 4.13 12.84 5.25
N LEU A 7 3.78 13.44 4.10
CA LEU A 7 2.75 14.46 4.01
C LEU A 7 1.38 14.03 4.56
N PRO A 8 0.80 12.88 4.16
CA PRO A 8 -0.49 12.45 4.72
C PRO A 8 -0.45 12.25 6.24
N ILE A 9 0.69 11.78 6.77
CA ILE A 9 0.86 11.58 8.22
C ILE A 9 0.84 12.92 8.94
N PHE A 10 1.58 13.94 8.45
CA PHE A 10 1.58 15.27 9.03
C PHE A 10 0.20 15.93 8.96
N ILE A 11 -0.51 15.79 7.85
CA ILE A 11 -1.87 16.33 7.69
C ILE A 11 -2.84 15.64 8.67
N ALA A 12 -2.81 14.30 8.79
CA ALA A 12 -3.64 13.60 9.76
C ALA A 12 -3.31 14.02 11.21
N ALA A 13 -2.03 14.20 11.53
CA ALA A 13 -1.58 14.65 12.86
C ALA A 13 -1.94 16.10 13.17
N SER A 14 -2.19 16.93 12.17
CA SER A 14 -2.61 18.34 12.35
C SER A 14 -4.10 18.52 12.63
N ASN A 15 -4.83 17.43 12.88
CA ASN A 15 -6.25 17.47 13.21
C ASN A 15 -6.50 18.26 14.49
N THR A 16 -7.31 19.33 14.39
CA THR A 16 -7.73 20.18 15.50
C THR A 16 -9.18 19.96 15.91
N ASN A 17 -9.87 18.98 15.30
CA ASN A 17 -11.26 18.68 15.62
C ASN A 17 -11.36 18.00 16.99
N GLU A 18 -12.38 18.37 17.77
CA GLU A 18 -12.69 17.74 19.06
C GLU A 18 -13.24 16.31 18.91
N SER A 19 -13.77 15.97 17.74
CA SER A 19 -14.36 14.66 17.43
C SER A 19 -13.86 14.12 16.10
N PHE A 20 -13.75 12.80 16.01
CA PHE A 20 -13.37 12.13 14.77
C PHE A 20 -14.48 12.22 13.71
N ALA A 21 -14.09 12.56 12.50
CA ALA A 21 -14.98 12.50 11.34
C ALA A 21 -15.17 11.06 10.84
N LEU A 22 -16.25 10.80 10.13
CA LEU A 22 -16.54 9.47 9.57
C LEU A 22 -15.40 8.93 8.69
N LEU A 23 -14.76 9.79 7.89
CA LEU A 23 -13.63 9.40 7.03
C LEU A 23 -12.40 8.97 7.83
N GLU A 24 -12.18 9.52 9.02
CA GLU A 24 -11.10 9.08 9.90
C GLU A 24 -11.34 7.66 10.41
N PHE A 25 -12.56 7.33 10.83
CA PHE A 25 -12.92 5.96 11.21
C PHE A 25 -12.79 4.97 10.04
N ILE A 26 -13.22 5.38 8.83
CA ILE A 26 -13.06 4.55 7.62
C ILE A 26 -11.58 4.33 7.34
N GLY A 27 -10.75 5.39 7.39
CA GLY A 27 -9.32 5.31 7.17
C GLY A 27 -8.62 4.39 8.19
N ILE A 28 -8.96 4.52 9.48
CA ILE A 28 -8.48 3.63 10.55
C ILE A 28 -8.89 2.18 10.28
N GLY A 29 -10.13 1.94 9.88
CA GLY A 29 -10.62 0.60 9.54
C GLY A 29 -9.86 -0.04 8.38
N ILE A 30 -9.61 0.71 7.30
CA ILE A 30 -8.81 0.28 6.16
C ILE A 30 -7.36 0.01 6.58
N TRP A 31 -6.75 0.94 7.32
CA TRP A 31 -5.38 0.82 7.82
C TRP A 31 -5.20 -0.43 8.69
N ALA A 32 -6.07 -0.64 9.69
CA ALA A 32 -5.99 -1.79 10.59
C ALA A 32 -6.23 -3.12 9.85
N SER A 33 -7.22 -3.16 8.95
CA SER A 33 -7.51 -4.35 8.13
C SER A 33 -6.35 -4.69 7.21
N ALA A 34 -5.71 -3.69 6.61
CA ALA A 34 -4.56 -3.86 5.74
C ALA A 34 -3.35 -4.40 6.51
N LEU A 35 -3.05 -3.90 7.72
CA LEU A 35 -1.97 -4.42 8.57
C LEU A 35 -2.19 -5.88 8.96
N ILE A 36 -3.43 -6.25 9.28
CA ILE A 36 -3.77 -7.65 9.57
C ILE A 36 -3.55 -8.51 8.32
N PHE A 37 -4.04 -8.05 7.17
CA PHE A 37 -3.90 -8.77 5.90
C PHE A 37 -2.42 -8.96 5.51
N GLU A 38 -1.59 -7.94 5.66
CA GLU A 38 -0.15 -7.97 5.45
C GLU A 38 0.52 -9.01 6.36
N SER A 39 0.23 -8.93 7.65
CA SER A 39 0.77 -9.85 8.66
C SER A 39 0.40 -11.31 8.35
N VAL A 40 -0.84 -11.57 7.93
CA VAL A 40 -1.29 -12.90 7.51
C VAL A 40 -0.56 -13.36 6.26
N ALA A 41 -0.38 -12.50 5.26
CA ALA A 41 0.33 -12.83 4.03
C ALA A 41 1.79 -13.21 4.31
N ASP A 42 2.48 -12.42 5.12
CA ASP A 42 3.87 -12.68 5.48
C ASP A 42 4.03 -13.93 6.36
N PHE A 43 3.11 -14.15 7.30
CA PHE A 43 3.09 -15.36 8.10
C PHE A 43 2.88 -16.61 7.25
N GLN A 44 1.95 -16.59 6.30
CA GLN A 44 1.75 -17.70 5.36
C GLN A 44 3.01 -18.01 4.57
N LYS A 45 3.71 -16.99 4.07
CA LYS A 45 4.97 -17.15 3.34
C LYS A 45 6.07 -17.70 4.22
N LEU A 46 6.19 -17.20 5.44
CA LEU A 46 7.18 -17.67 6.42
C LEU A 46 6.97 -19.16 6.74
N LEU A 47 5.72 -19.57 7.02
CA LEU A 47 5.40 -20.97 7.28
C LEU A 47 5.71 -21.85 6.06
N PHE A 48 5.34 -21.40 4.87
CA PHE A 48 5.65 -22.13 3.63
C PHE A 48 7.16 -22.35 3.50
N LEU A 49 7.96 -21.31 3.63
CA LEU A 49 9.43 -21.41 3.51
C LEU A 49 10.05 -22.32 4.58
N ARG A 50 9.55 -22.25 5.83
CA ARG A 50 9.98 -23.15 6.92
C ARG A 50 9.67 -24.61 6.60
N ASN A 51 8.48 -24.90 6.09
CA ASN A 51 8.06 -26.26 5.74
C ASN A 51 8.89 -26.81 4.55
N MET A 52 9.13 -25.97 3.53
CA MET A 52 9.97 -26.37 2.39
C MET A 52 11.42 -26.66 2.84
N LYS A 53 11.97 -25.84 3.74
CA LYS A 53 13.31 -26.09 4.32
C LYS A 53 13.37 -27.40 5.08
N LYS A 54 12.36 -27.72 5.93
CA LYS A 54 12.26 -28.99 6.66
C LYS A 54 12.18 -30.18 5.70
N ALA A 55 11.43 -30.05 4.62
CA ALA A 55 11.27 -31.07 3.59
C ALA A 55 12.46 -31.17 2.62
N LYS A 56 13.50 -30.34 2.79
CA LYS A 56 14.65 -30.21 1.87
C LYS A 56 14.24 -29.90 0.42
N LYS A 57 13.07 -29.28 0.23
CA LYS A 57 12.54 -28.82 -1.08
C LYS A 57 12.84 -27.33 -1.23
N TYR A 58 13.87 -27.02 -1.98
CA TYR A 58 14.28 -25.64 -2.23
C TYR A 58 13.65 -25.09 -3.52
N ASN A 59 13.62 -23.77 -3.63
CA ASN A 59 13.17 -23.07 -4.83
C ASN A 59 11.71 -23.33 -5.26
N GLN A 60 10.84 -23.67 -4.30
CA GLN A 60 9.42 -23.86 -4.57
C GLN A 60 8.66 -22.54 -4.66
N VAL A 61 7.57 -22.55 -5.45
CA VAL A 61 6.67 -21.39 -5.58
C VAL A 61 5.66 -21.39 -4.44
N CYS A 62 5.58 -20.26 -3.72
CA CYS A 62 4.57 -20.05 -2.68
C CYS A 62 3.22 -19.75 -3.33
N ASN A 63 2.37 -20.77 -3.48
CA ASN A 63 1.03 -20.66 -4.06
C ASN A 63 -0.01 -21.21 -3.06
N ILE A 64 -0.03 -20.65 -1.84
CA ILE A 64 -0.93 -21.04 -0.75
C ILE A 64 -1.68 -19.83 -0.18
N GLY A 65 -2.84 -20.05 0.43
CA GLY A 65 -3.59 -18.99 1.09
C GLY A 65 -3.80 -17.76 0.19
N LEU A 66 -3.42 -16.58 0.66
CA LEU A 66 -3.52 -15.31 -0.06
C LEU A 66 -2.66 -15.28 -1.33
N TRP A 67 -1.53 -16.01 -1.33
CA TRP A 67 -0.62 -16.13 -2.48
C TRP A 67 -1.21 -16.90 -3.68
N LYS A 68 -2.39 -17.51 -3.52
CA LYS A 68 -3.17 -18.10 -4.64
C LYS A 68 -3.87 -17.03 -5.49
N TYR A 69 -4.22 -15.91 -4.88
CA TYR A 69 -5.04 -14.86 -5.51
C TYR A 69 -4.19 -13.67 -5.97
N CYS A 70 -3.00 -13.50 -5.37
CA CYS A 70 -2.08 -12.43 -5.69
C CYS A 70 -0.64 -12.89 -5.43
N ARG A 71 0.30 -12.53 -6.33
CA ARG A 71 1.71 -12.90 -6.19
C ARG A 71 2.45 -12.06 -5.15
N HIS A 72 1.91 -10.87 -4.81
CA HIS A 72 2.45 -9.95 -3.82
C HIS A 72 1.33 -9.40 -2.92
N PRO A 73 0.64 -10.28 -2.15
CA PRO A 73 -0.48 -9.84 -1.30
C PRO A 73 -0.03 -8.89 -0.17
N ASN A 74 1.18 -9.06 0.36
CA ASN A 74 1.77 -8.17 1.35
C ASN A 74 2.02 -6.75 0.78
N TYR A 75 2.54 -6.62 -0.44
CA TYR A 75 2.74 -5.31 -1.07
C TYR A 75 1.41 -4.60 -1.39
N PHE A 76 0.39 -5.37 -1.78
CA PHE A 76 -0.96 -4.82 -1.93
C PHE A 76 -1.49 -4.29 -0.59
N ALA A 77 -1.29 -5.04 0.48
CA ALA A 77 -1.70 -4.62 1.82
C ALA A 77 -0.93 -3.38 2.29
N GLU A 78 0.39 -3.34 2.12
CA GLU A 78 1.21 -2.16 2.43
C GLU A 78 0.72 -0.93 1.66
N TRP A 79 0.39 -1.06 0.38
CA TRP A 79 -0.22 0.03 -0.37
C TRP A 79 -1.56 0.48 0.22
N MET A 80 -2.39 -0.46 0.69
CA MET A 80 -3.67 -0.15 1.36
C MET A 80 -3.47 0.52 2.72
N VAL A 81 -2.40 0.20 3.47
CA VAL A 81 -2.01 0.92 4.70
C VAL A 81 -1.83 2.41 4.41
N TRP A 82 -1.07 2.76 3.36
CA TRP A 82 -0.87 4.15 2.96
C TRP A 82 -2.16 4.83 2.49
N ASN A 83 -3.02 4.14 1.76
CA ASN A 83 -4.33 4.67 1.37
C ASN A 83 -5.23 4.90 2.59
N GLY A 84 -5.18 4.04 3.60
CA GLY A 84 -5.88 4.24 4.87
C GLY A 84 -5.44 5.53 5.56
N ILE A 85 -4.13 5.80 5.62
CA ILE A 85 -3.57 7.04 6.19
C ILE A 85 -4.02 8.27 5.38
N ILE A 86 -4.02 8.18 4.04
CA ILE A 86 -4.49 9.28 3.19
C ILE A 86 -5.97 9.58 3.45
N ILE A 87 -6.81 8.55 3.57
CA ILE A 87 -8.24 8.73 3.86
C ILE A 87 -8.44 9.37 5.26
N MET A 88 -7.67 8.94 6.27
CA MET A 88 -7.66 9.59 7.60
C MET A 88 -7.29 11.07 7.53
N ALA A 89 -6.40 11.45 6.63
CA ALA A 89 -5.94 12.82 6.49
C ALA A 89 -6.94 13.77 5.78
N ILE A 90 -7.95 13.22 5.07
CA ILE A 90 -8.89 14.05 4.28
C ILE A 90 -9.62 15.11 5.12
N PRO A 91 -10.21 14.82 6.30
CA PRO A 91 -10.90 15.84 7.08
C PRO A 91 -9.97 16.98 7.51
N SER A 92 -8.77 16.65 7.99
CA SER A 92 -7.76 17.64 8.37
C SER A 92 -7.31 18.49 7.16
N PHE A 93 -7.12 17.87 6.00
CA PHE A 93 -6.81 18.56 4.76
C PHE A 93 -7.90 19.54 4.34
N LEU A 94 -9.17 19.16 4.44
CA LEU A 94 -10.29 20.05 4.11
C LEU A 94 -10.37 21.23 5.09
N ASN A 95 -10.10 21.00 6.38
CA ASN A 95 -10.04 22.07 7.37
C ASN A 95 -8.88 23.05 7.12
N LEU A 96 -7.71 22.56 6.67
CA LEU A 96 -6.61 23.43 6.28
C LEU A 96 -6.97 24.40 5.15
N GLY A 97 -7.84 23.98 4.22
CA GLY A 97 -8.35 24.85 3.15
C GLY A 97 -9.26 25.98 3.64
N ALA A 98 -9.88 25.82 4.82
CA ALA A 98 -10.70 26.84 5.45
C ALA A 98 -9.88 27.81 6.34
N LEU A 99 -8.61 27.50 6.64
CA LEU A 99 -7.72 28.37 7.41
C LEU A 99 -7.13 29.44 6.48
N GLU A 100 -7.54 30.70 6.68
CA GLU A 100 -6.80 31.83 6.10
C GLU A 100 -5.42 31.90 6.76
N ILE A 101 -4.39 31.62 5.97
CA ILE A 101 -3.01 31.81 6.43
C ILE A 101 -2.78 33.31 6.47
N SER A 102 -2.78 33.92 7.65
CA SER A 102 -2.86 35.35 7.91
C SER A 102 -1.75 36.21 7.24
N PHE A 103 -0.68 35.59 6.74
CA PHE A 103 0.42 36.29 6.04
C PHE A 103 0.44 36.00 4.52
N LEU A 104 -0.50 35.21 3.99
CA LEU A 104 -0.63 34.91 2.56
C LEU A 104 -1.91 35.54 2.02
N ASN A 105 -1.85 35.98 0.76
CA ASN A 105 -3.09 36.33 0.05
C ASN A 105 -3.93 35.08 -0.25
N SER A 106 -5.23 35.27 -0.49
CA SER A 106 -6.18 34.17 -0.74
C SER A 106 -5.81 33.29 -1.93
N GLU A 107 -5.22 33.86 -2.98
CA GLU A 107 -4.81 33.14 -4.18
C GLU A 107 -3.65 32.19 -3.88
N LEU A 108 -2.60 32.68 -3.19
CA LEU A 108 -1.45 31.86 -2.82
C LEU A 108 -1.83 30.75 -1.82
N SER A 109 -2.73 31.05 -0.88
CA SER A 109 -3.28 30.07 0.05
C SER A 109 -4.00 28.93 -0.69
N THR A 110 -4.85 29.26 -1.68
CA THR A 110 -5.55 28.28 -2.51
C THR A 110 -4.59 27.43 -3.34
N ILE A 111 -3.55 28.03 -3.92
CA ILE A 111 -2.54 27.30 -4.70
C ILE A 111 -1.79 26.32 -3.79
N LEU A 112 -1.34 26.74 -2.61
CA LEU A 112 -0.64 25.87 -1.66
C LEU A 112 -1.52 24.73 -1.19
N TRP A 113 -2.81 24.98 -0.89
CA TRP A 113 -3.77 23.95 -0.56
C TRP A 113 -3.93 22.92 -1.69
N GLY A 114 -4.02 23.38 -2.95
CA GLY A 114 -4.05 22.50 -4.11
C GLY A 114 -2.79 21.62 -4.24
N PHE A 115 -1.60 22.19 -3.98
CA PHE A 115 -0.34 21.42 -3.96
C PHE A 115 -0.31 20.36 -2.87
N VAL A 116 -0.82 20.65 -1.67
CA VAL A 116 -0.92 19.68 -0.59
C VAL A 116 -1.84 18.53 -0.97
N GLY A 117 -3.02 18.82 -1.52
CA GLY A 117 -3.96 17.79 -2.01
C GLY A 117 -3.37 16.91 -3.12
N PHE A 118 -2.70 17.54 -4.09
CA PHE A 118 -1.96 16.80 -5.13
C PHE A 118 -0.87 15.92 -4.51
N GLY A 119 -0.10 16.43 -3.54
CA GLY A 119 0.95 15.69 -2.83
C GLY A 119 0.42 14.46 -2.10
N MET A 120 -0.76 14.55 -1.47
CA MET A 120 -1.42 13.41 -0.83
C MET A 120 -1.80 12.31 -1.84
N LEU A 121 -2.41 12.67 -2.96
CA LEU A 121 -2.74 11.72 -4.03
C LEU A 121 -1.48 11.14 -4.66
N TYR A 122 -0.46 11.97 -4.84
CA TYR A 122 0.82 11.55 -5.38
C TYR A 122 1.54 10.54 -4.47
N ALA A 123 1.37 10.63 -3.14
CA ALA A 123 1.93 9.67 -2.19
C ALA A 123 1.41 8.24 -2.44
N SER A 124 0.11 8.05 -2.67
CA SER A 124 -0.47 6.75 -3.04
C SER A 124 0.12 6.21 -4.35
N ARG A 125 0.22 7.06 -5.38
CA ARG A 125 0.79 6.70 -6.68
C ARG A 125 2.26 6.32 -6.56
N MET A 126 3.02 7.06 -5.76
CA MET A 126 4.44 6.84 -5.53
C MET A 126 4.70 5.52 -4.80
N MET A 127 3.89 5.21 -3.75
CA MET A 127 3.96 3.92 -3.08
C MET A 127 3.67 2.76 -4.04
N TYR A 128 2.62 2.88 -4.86
CA TYR A 128 2.33 1.87 -5.88
C TYR A 128 3.51 1.63 -6.82
N VAL A 129 4.11 2.70 -7.35
CA VAL A 129 5.26 2.60 -8.26
C VAL A 129 6.46 1.95 -7.57
N THR A 130 6.72 2.33 -6.33
CA THR A 130 7.83 1.76 -5.54
C THR A 130 7.62 0.27 -5.28
N LEU A 131 6.43 -0.12 -4.79
CA LEU A 131 6.10 -1.50 -4.44
C LEU A 131 5.96 -2.42 -5.66
N VAL A 132 5.63 -1.88 -6.82
CA VAL A 132 5.49 -2.71 -8.03
C VAL A 132 6.75 -2.69 -8.88
N TYR A 133 7.30 -1.52 -9.18
CA TYR A 133 8.30 -1.39 -10.25
C TYR A 133 9.71 -1.13 -9.75
N THR A 134 9.90 -0.35 -8.67
CA THR A 134 11.24 0.12 -8.29
C THR A 134 12.00 -0.92 -7.48
N THR A 135 11.47 -1.32 -6.33
CA THR A 135 12.14 -2.23 -5.39
C THR A 135 11.34 -3.50 -5.08
N GLY A 136 10.08 -3.53 -5.52
CA GLY A 136 9.11 -4.55 -5.07
C GLY A 136 8.89 -5.69 -6.07
N ALA A 137 7.66 -5.79 -6.61
CA ALA A 137 7.18 -6.97 -7.33
C ALA A 137 8.00 -7.31 -8.58
N VAL A 138 8.25 -6.35 -9.47
CA VAL A 138 8.94 -6.61 -10.75
C VAL A 138 10.36 -7.14 -10.55
N PRO A 139 11.24 -6.49 -9.76
CA PRO A 139 12.58 -7.02 -9.51
C PRO A 139 12.57 -8.39 -8.82
N SER A 140 11.71 -8.60 -7.82
CA SER A 140 11.62 -9.87 -7.09
C SER A 140 11.12 -11.02 -7.96
N GLU A 141 10.19 -10.75 -8.89
CA GLU A 141 9.70 -11.74 -9.86
C GLU A 141 10.75 -12.14 -10.87
N HIS A 142 11.58 -11.19 -11.32
CA HIS A 142 12.69 -11.50 -12.22
C HIS A 142 13.61 -12.56 -11.62
N PHE A 143 14.10 -12.34 -10.40
CA PHE A 143 14.96 -13.31 -9.72
C PHE A 143 14.24 -14.61 -9.35
N SER A 144 12.93 -14.55 -9.05
CA SER A 144 12.14 -15.74 -8.75
C SER A 144 11.95 -16.63 -9.97
N ALA A 145 11.72 -16.04 -11.14
CA ALA A 145 11.56 -16.75 -12.40
C ALA A 145 12.85 -17.48 -12.86
N LEU A 146 14.00 -16.95 -12.47
CA LEU A 146 15.32 -17.59 -12.76
C LEU A 146 15.59 -18.78 -11.82
N LYS A 147 15.10 -18.76 -10.59
CA LYS A 147 15.46 -19.73 -9.53
C LYS A 147 14.42 -20.79 -9.27
N ARG A 148 13.14 -20.55 -9.61
CA ARG A 148 12.03 -21.43 -9.21
C ARG A 148 11.37 -22.02 -10.42
N GLU A 149 11.39 -23.35 -10.47
CA GLU A 149 10.62 -24.11 -11.45
C GLU A 149 9.12 -23.84 -11.28
N GLY A 150 8.39 -23.71 -12.40
CA GLY A 150 6.94 -23.41 -12.39
C GLY A 150 6.57 -21.95 -12.04
N TYR A 151 7.55 -21.06 -11.79
CA TYR A 151 7.24 -19.66 -11.45
C TYR A 151 6.58 -18.90 -12.63
N LYS A 152 6.97 -19.21 -13.86
CA LYS A 152 6.35 -18.65 -15.07
C LYS A 152 4.87 -19.02 -15.21
N ASP A 153 4.50 -20.24 -14.86
CA ASP A 153 3.10 -20.68 -14.86
C ASP A 153 2.29 -20.00 -13.75
N TYR A 154 2.90 -19.81 -12.59
CA TYR A 154 2.34 -19.00 -11.51
C TYR A 154 2.13 -17.54 -11.95
N GLN A 155 3.06 -16.94 -12.71
CA GLN A 155 2.90 -15.60 -13.27
C GLN A 155 1.75 -15.52 -14.28
N ARG A 156 1.51 -16.56 -15.07
CA ARG A 156 0.41 -16.60 -16.06
C ARG A 156 -0.94 -16.72 -15.37
N SER A 157 -1.05 -17.58 -14.36
CA SER A 157 -2.33 -17.92 -13.70
C SER A 157 -2.73 -16.99 -12.55
N THR A 158 -1.82 -16.21 -12.00
CA THR A 158 -2.07 -15.43 -10.77
C THR A 158 -1.78 -13.95 -11.00
N ASN A 159 -2.62 -13.06 -10.48
CA ASN A 159 -2.45 -11.62 -10.59
C ASN A 159 -1.19 -11.16 -9.84
N ARG A 160 -0.52 -10.11 -10.36
CA ARG A 160 0.70 -9.60 -9.74
C ARG A 160 0.45 -8.90 -8.43
N PHE A 161 -0.45 -7.93 -8.42
CA PHE A 161 -0.60 -6.96 -7.33
C PHE A 161 -2.01 -6.93 -6.75
N PHE A 162 -3.03 -6.76 -7.57
CA PHE A 162 -4.42 -6.75 -7.09
C PHE A 162 -4.92 -8.18 -6.89
N PRO A 163 -5.40 -8.54 -5.66
CA PRO A 163 -6.00 -9.85 -5.42
C PRO A 163 -7.21 -10.07 -6.33
N GLY A 164 -7.31 -11.26 -6.89
CA GLY A 164 -8.41 -11.60 -7.79
C GLY A 164 -8.43 -13.10 -8.14
N PRO A 165 -9.46 -13.57 -8.84
CA PRO A 165 -9.56 -14.95 -9.24
C PRO A 165 -8.37 -15.34 -10.13
N LYS A 166 -8.07 -16.65 -10.17
CA LYS A 166 -7.06 -17.16 -11.11
C LYS A 166 -7.48 -16.88 -12.55
N LYS A 167 -6.51 -16.50 -13.35
CA LYS A 167 -6.72 -16.34 -14.80
C LYS A 167 -6.93 -17.72 -15.40
N VAL A 168 -8.04 -17.86 -16.12
CA VAL A 168 -8.29 -19.05 -16.95
C VAL A 168 -7.51 -18.86 -18.24
N ASN A 169 -6.63 -19.80 -18.56
CA ASN A 169 -5.91 -19.83 -19.84
C ASN A 169 -6.83 -20.37 -20.92
#